data_32eea8fdf2526e60406c904c9cd6e0f5
#
_entry.id   32eea8fdf2526e60406c904c9cd6e0f5
#
_cell.length_a   1.000
_cell.length_b   1.000
_cell.length_c   1.000
_cell.angle_alpha   90.00
_cell.angle_beta   90.00
_cell.angle_gamma   90.00
#
_symmetry.space_group_name_H-M   'P 1'
#
loop_
_entity.id
_entity.type
_entity.pdbx_description
1 polymer ?
#
loop_
_entity_poly.entity_id
_entity_poly.type
_entity_poly.pdbx_seq_one_letter_code
_entity_poly.pdbx_strand_id
1 'polypeptide(L)'
;VLIGPGSREIRGLIDLKNKIIEVKDYIDQRQIKKLVHFTRSKNLNSILNPSHGLLTQQMLANVNKEVVDVERWDGYPNMICLSVSRPNYFMFKEKINQYAQKTNDMSNPWCVLEICPCVLWNFHVNYFIANASSSRVKPLSGLVGLREMFASKVLDWERKSNEKPYLTTNRQAEVHVLPDDGRLPSDYIASIAFLNDFNLTANSLLLDAAGIMGRVDPWHWHPDFR
;
A
#
# COMPACT_ATOMS: atom_id res chain seq x y z
N VAL A 1 -2.11 17.49 43.81
CA VAL A 1 -3.08 18.07 42.86
C VAL A 1 -3.68 16.93 42.06
N LEU A 2 -4.95 16.56 42.35
CA LEU A 2 -5.68 15.56 41.58
C LEU A 2 -6.06 16.16 40.23
N ILE A 3 -5.43 15.60 39.16
CA ILE A 3 -5.76 15.98 37.78
C ILE A 3 -7.10 15.31 37.46
N GLY A 4 -8.15 16.12 37.25
CA GLY A 4 -9.50 15.63 36.94
C GLY A 4 -9.54 14.81 35.62
N PRO A 5 -10.56 13.95 35.43
CA PRO A 5 -10.68 13.05 34.28
C PRO A 5 -10.60 13.78 32.91
N GLY A 6 -11.17 14.95 32.76
CA GLY A 6 -11.15 15.74 31.52
C GLY A 6 -9.75 16.22 31.10
N SER A 7 -8.81 16.39 32.04
CA SER A 7 -7.44 16.82 31.70
C SER A 7 -6.59 15.69 31.06
N ARG A 8 -6.88 14.42 31.35
CA ARG A 8 -6.22 13.28 30.71
C ARG A 8 -6.70 13.07 29.28
N GLU A 9 -7.99 13.23 29.04
CA GLU A 9 -8.57 13.14 27.68
C GLU A 9 -8.03 14.23 26.77
N ILE A 10 -7.96 15.48 27.25
CA ILE A 10 -7.41 16.61 26.50
C ILE A 10 -5.93 16.37 26.15
N ARG A 11 -5.13 15.88 27.10
CA ARG A 11 -3.72 15.52 26.81
C ARG A 11 -3.61 14.42 25.76
N GLY A 12 -4.42 13.37 25.86
CA GLY A 12 -4.45 12.29 24.86
C GLY A 12 -4.77 12.79 23.45
N LEU A 13 -5.72 13.70 23.31
CA LEU A 13 -6.09 14.32 22.03
C LEU A 13 -4.96 15.21 21.47
N ILE A 14 -4.28 15.97 22.33
CA ILE A 14 -3.12 16.80 21.93
C ILE A 14 -1.98 15.92 21.46
N ASP A 15 -1.65 14.84 22.18
CA ASP A 15 -0.59 13.91 21.82
C ASP A 15 -0.89 13.20 20.49
N LEU A 16 -2.14 12.80 20.27
CA LEU A 16 -2.57 12.19 19.00
C LEU A 16 -2.46 13.20 17.84
N LYS A 17 -2.90 14.43 18.04
CA LYS A 17 -2.79 15.50 17.04
C LYS A 17 -1.33 15.78 16.67
N ASN A 18 -0.44 15.86 17.67
CA ASN A 18 0.98 16.07 17.43
C ASN A 18 1.61 14.92 16.64
N LYS A 19 1.29 13.66 16.98
CA LYS A 19 1.76 12.48 16.21
C LYS A 19 1.30 12.51 14.76
N ILE A 20 0.08 12.94 14.49
CA ILE A 20 -0.45 13.09 13.13
C ILE A 20 0.34 14.16 12.37
N ILE A 21 0.60 15.31 12.99
CA ILE A 21 1.37 16.40 12.38
C ILE A 21 2.78 15.91 12.03
N GLU A 22 3.47 15.25 12.95
CA GLU A 22 4.81 14.73 12.73
C GLU A 22 4.88 13.73 11.55
N VAL A 23 3.87 12.86 11.41
CA VAL A 23 3.78 11.92 10.28
C VAL A 23 3.57 12.67 8.96
N LYS A 24 2.67 13.67 8.93
CA LYS A 24 2.43 14.50 7.75
C LYS A 24 3.68 15.25 7.32
N ASP A 25 4.34 15.93 8.24
CA ASP A 25 5.58 16.69 7.98
C ASP A 25 6.67 15.78 7.40
N TYR A 26 6.80 14.56 7.93
CA TYR A 26 7.77 13.61 7.42
C TYR A 26 7.42 13.09 6.02
N ILE A 27 6.14 12.86 5.74
CA ILE A 27 5.64 12.46 4.41
C ILE A 27 5.96 13.56 3.39
N ASP A 28 5.72 14.82 3.74
CA ASP A 28 6.01 15.97 2.87
C ASP A 28 7.52 16.13 2.66
N GLN A 29 8.31 16.04 3.72
CA GLN A 29 9.77 16.05 3.64
C GLN A 29 10.33 14.95 2.73
N ARG A 30 9.75 13.75 2.80
CA ARG A 30 10.13 12.60 1.97
C ARG A 30 9.50 12.59 0.59
N GLN A 31 8.63 13.56 0.30
CA GLN A 31 7.90 13.65 -0.97
C GLN A 31 7.12 12.35 -1.30
N ILE A 32 6.54 11.72 -0.28
CA ILE A 32 5.69 10.54 -0.47
C ILE A 32 4.36 11.01 -1.06
N LYS A 33 4.21 10.89 -2.38
CA LYS A 33 3.01 11.35 -3.09
C LYS A 33 1.90 10.32 -3.13
N LYS A 34 2.24 9.04 -2.98
CA LYS A 34 1.31 7.92 -3.07
C LYS A 34 1.82 6.70 -2.34
N LEU A 35 0.89 5.90 -1.87
CA LEU A 35 1.09 4.48 -1.60
C LEU A 35 0.50 3.69 -2.75
N VAL A 36 0.91 2.43 -2.90
CA VAL A 36 0.43 1.61 -4.02
C VAL A 36 0.03 0.22 -3.57
N HIS A 37 -0.98 -0.33 -4.26
CA HIS A 37 -1.40 -1.71 -4.16
C HIS A 37 -1.61 -2.28 -5.56
N PHE A 38 -1.02 -3.42 -5.90
CA PHE A 38 -1.24 -4.05 -7.19
C PHE A 38 -2.32 -5.13 -7.10
N THR A 39 -3.16 -5.19 -8.13
CA THR A 39 -4.24 -6.18 -8.23
C THR A 39 -4.56 -6.48 -9.70
N ARG A 40 -5.44 -7.47 -9.94
CA ARG A 40 -5.94 -7.70 -11.29
C ARG A 40 -7.08 -6.74 -11.61
N SER A 41 -7.10 -6.22 -12.84
CA SER A 41 -8.10 -5.25 -13.29
C SER A 41 -9.54 -5.73 -13.13
N LYS A 42 -9.80 -7.04 -13.23
CA LYS A 42 -11.14 -7.62 -12.99
C LYS A 42 -11.65 -7.40 -11.55
N ASN A 43 -10.78 -7.13 -10.59
CA ASN A 43 -11.18 -6.82 -9.22
C ASN A 43 -11.68 -5.38 -9.07
N LEU A 44 -11.41 -4.51 -10.05
CA LEU A 44 -11.73 -3.08 -9.96
C LEU A 44 -13.23 -2.83 -9.75
N ASN A 45 -14.10 -3.59 -10.44
CA ASN A 45 -15.55 -3.44 -10.26
C ASN A 45 -15.99 -3.59 -8.79
N SER A 46 -15.33 -4.46 -8.04
CA SER A 46 -15.61 -4.61 -6.62
C SER A 46 -14.92 -3.54 -5.78
N ILE A 47 -13.65 -3.23 -6.09
CA ILE A 47 -12.84 -2.28 -5.33
C ILE A 47 -13.40 -0.86 -5.42
N LEU A 48 -13.89 -0.47 -6.62
CA LEU A 48 -14.44 0.86 -6.87
C LEU A 48 -15.91 1.00 -6.43
N ASN A 49 -16.56 -0.10 -6.06
CA ASN A 49 -17.90 -0.02 -5.47
C ASN A 49 -17.78 0.63 -4.07
N PRO A 50 -18.49 1.75 -3.81
CA PRO A 50 -18.44 2.45 -2.52
C PRO A 50 -18.80 1.58 -1.31
N SER A 51 -19.62 0.55 -1.51
CA SER A 51 -20.01 -0.39 -0.45
C SER A 51 -18.93 -1.43 -0.13
N HIS A 52 -17.92 -1.62 -1.00
CA HIS A 52 -16.90 -2.66 -0.84
C HIS A 52 -15.51 -2.09 -0.55
N GLY A 53 -14.96 -1.28 -1.46
CA GLY A 53 -13.59 -0.80 -1.34
C GLY A 53 -12.53 -1.91 -1.50
N LEU A 54 -11.31 -1.65 -1.08
CA LEU A 54 -10.23 -2.63 -1.04
C LEU A 54 -10.34 -3.41 0.28
N LEU A 55 -10.63 -4.70 0.18
CA LEU A 55 -10.89 -5.59 1.32
C LEU A 55 -9.61 -6.27 1.81
N THR A 56 -9.53 -6.50 3.12
CA THR A 56 -8.53 -7.38 3.71
C THR A 56 -8.73 -8.82 3.24
N GLN A 57 -7.69 -9.65 3.31
CA GLN A 57 -7.81 -11.06 2.94
C GLN A 57 -8.85 -11.79 3.79
N GLN A 58 -8.90 -11.47 5.08
CA GLN A 58 -9.89 -12.04 5.99
C GLN A 58 -11.34 -11.76 5.53
N MET A 59 -11.60 -10.56 5.02
CA MET A 59 -12.92 -10.21 4.46
C MET A 59 -13.17 -10.88 3.11
N LEU A 60 -12.13 -11.02 2.27
CA LEU A 60 -12.24 -11.68 0.97
C LEU A 60 -12.59 -13.17 1.09
N ALA A 61 -12.11 -13.84 2.12
CA ALA A 61 -12.45 -15.24 2.39
C ALA A 61 -13.96 -15.46 2.55
N ASN A 62 -14.68 -14.44 3.04
CA ASN A 62 -16.14 -14.50 3.25
C ASN A 62 -16.97 -14.18 1.98
N VAL A 63 -16.36 -13.67 0.91
CA VAL A 63 -17.10 -13.20 -0.30
C VAL A 63 -16.77 -13.96 -1.57
N ASN A 64 -16.08 -15.09 -1.47
CA ASN A 64 -15.73 -15.98 -2.57
C ASN A 64 -15.07 -15.28 -3.78
N LYS A 65 -14.23 -14.28 -3.52
CA LYS A 65 -13.52 -13.49 -4.55
C LYS A 65 -12.10 -14.01 -4.75
N GLU A 66 -11.57 -13.79 -5.95
CA GLU A 66 -10.19 -14.16 -6.24
C GLU A 66 -9.19 -13.29 -5.45
N VAL A 67 -8.44 -13.94 -4.60
CA VAL A 67 -7.33 -13.37 -3.86
C VAL A 67 -6.07 -13.53 -4.68
N VAL A 68 -5.29 -12.47 -4.84
CA VAL A 68 -4.01 -12.50 -5.57
C VAL A 68 -2.95 -13.28 -4.78
N ASP A 69 -2.98 -13.15 -3.46
CA ASP A 69 -2.10 -13.85 -2.54
C ASP A 69 -2.95 -14.67 -1.56
N VAL A 70 -3.12 -15.95 -1.90
CA VAL A 70 -3.96 -16.88 -1.13
C VAL A 70 -3.33 -17.17 0.24
N GLU A 71 -2.01 -17.21 0.29
CA GLU A 71 -1.25 -17.51 1.51
C GLU A 71 -0.58 -16.24 2.03
N ARG A 72 -1.11 -15.70 3.13
CA ARG A 72 -0.52 -14.56 3.86
C ARG A 72 0.57 -15.08 4.81
N TRP A 73 1.74 -15.29 4.24
CA TRP A 73 2.94 -15.76 4.97
C TRP A 73 3.44 -14.74 6.02
N ASP A 74 2.96 -13.50 5.91
CA ASP A 74 3.24 -12.42 6.86
C ASP A 74 2.44 -12.53 8.17
N GLY A 75 1.38 -13.33 8.20
CA GLY A 75 0.53 -13.52 9.38
C GLY A 75 -0.46 -12.40 9.67
N TYR A 76 -0.68 -11.45 8.74
CA TYR A 76 -1.58 -10.29 8.91
C TYR A 76 -2.77 -10.30 7.94
N PRO A 77 -3.67 -11.31 7.98
CA PRO A 77 -4.79 -11.43 7.03
C PRO A 77 -5.86 -10.32 7.19
N ASN A 78 -5.85 -9.64 8.34
CA ASN A 78 -6.74 -8.51 8.66
C ASN A 78 -6.18 -7.14 8.24
N MET A 79 -5.01 -7.11 7.60
CA MET A 79 -4.38 -5.87 7.14
C MET A 79 -4.26 -5.84 5.62
N ILE A 80 -4.30 -4.64 5.06
CA ILE A 80 -4.06 -4.38 3.63
C ILE A 80 -2.59 -4.05 3.43
N CYS A 81 -1.92 -4.83 2.58
CA CYS A 81 -0.51 -4.62 2.24
C CYS A 81 -0.38 -3.56 1.14
N LEU A 82 0.38 -2.53 1.42
CA LEU A 82 0.72 -1.44 0.51
C LEU A 82 2.25 -1.32 0.39
N SER A 83 2.71 -0.61 -0.62
CA SER A 83 4.11 -0.19 -0.76
C SER A 83 4.20 1.32 -0.95
N VAL A 84 5.33 1.92 -0.61
CA VAL A 84 5.56 3.36 -0.81
C VAL A 84 5.95 3.61 -2.26
N SER A 85 5.18 4.45 -2.94
CA SER A 85 5.40 4.95 -4.30
C SER A 85 5.41 3.90 -5.41
N ARG A 86 5.81 2.66 -5.13
CA ARG A 86 5.93 1.56 -6.12
C ARG A 86 5.64 0.22 -5.49
N PRO A 87 5.10 -0.75 -6.26
CA PRO A 87 4.92 -2.12 -5.79
C PRO A 87 6.24 -2.76 -5.35
N ASN A 88 6.16 -3.71 -4.43
CA ASN A 88 7.24 -4.66 -4.22
C ASN A 88 7.49 -5.40 -5.53
N TYR A 89 8.52 -4.98 -6.27
CA TYR A 89 8.78 -5.44 -7.64
C TYR A 89 8.94 -6.95 -7.73
N PHE A 90 9.67 -7.56 -6.80
CA PHE A 90 9.92 -9.01 -6.84
C PHE A 90 8.62 -9.79 -6.69
N MET A 91 7.79 -9.41 -5.74
CA MET A 91 6.49 -10.02 -5.52
C MET A 91 5.56 -9.78 -6.73
N PHE A 92 5.50 -8.55 -7.23
CA PHE A 92 4.64 -8.20 -8.35
C PHE A 92 5.03 -8.97 -9.63
N LYS A 93 6.31 -9.01 -9.98
CA LYS A 93 6.82 -9.77 -11.12
C LYS A 93 6.51 -11.27 -10.99
N GLU A 94 6.71 -11.82 -9.80
CA GLU A 94 6.41 -13.23 -9.53
C GLU A 94 4.93 -13.53 -9.74
N LYS A 95 4.02 -12.70 -9.24
CA LYS A 95 2.57 -12.87 -9.43
C LYS A 95 2.15 -12.73 -10.89
N ILE A 96 2.77 -11.82 -11.67
CA ILE A 96 2.55 -11.71 -13.11
C ILE A 96 2.96 -13.00 -13.80
N ASN A 97 4.16 -13.52 -13.52
CA ASN A 97 4.69 -14.73 -14.14
C ASN A 97 3.83 -15.97 -13.79
N GLN A 98 3.46 -16.14 -12.52
CA GLN A 98 2.58 -17.23 -12.08
C GLN A 98 1.22 -17.19 -12.77
N TYR A 99 0.64 -16.00 -12.94
CA TYR A 99 -0.61 -15.83 -13.66
C TYR A 99 -0.48 -16.24 -15.13
N ALA A 100 0.54 -15.71 -15.84
CA ALA A 100 0.77 -16.02 -17.24
C ALA A 100 1.00 -17.53 -17.47
N GLN A 101 1.78 -18.19 -16.62
CA GLN A 101 2.01 -19.64 -16.69
C GLN A 101 0.72 -20.44 -16.43
N LYS A 102 -0.09 -20.03 -15.47
CA LYS A 102 -1.35 -20.74 -15.11
C LYS A 102 -2.43 -20.59 -16.15
N THR A 103 -2.54 -19.43 -16.79
CA THR A 103 -3.67 -19.10 -17.69
C THR A 103 -3.30 -19.09 -19.15
N ASN A 104 -2.01 -19.14 -19.48
CA ASN A 104 -1.48 -18.86 -20.81
C ASN A 104 -1.91 -17.49 -21.38
N ASP A 105 -2.25 -16.54 -20.49
CA ASP A 105 -2.71 -15.21 -20.81
C ASP A 105 -1.56 -14.20 -20.66
N MET A 106 -1.11 -13.66 -21.78
CA MET A 106 -0.04 -12.66 -21.88
C MET A 106 -0.57 -11.22 -21.89
N SER A 107 -1.89 -11.02 -21.76
CA SER A 107 -2.51 -9.67 -21.81
C SER A 107 -2.11 -8.77 -20.63
N ASN A 108 -1.49 -9.34 -19.60
CA ASN A 108 -1.08 -8.64 -18.38
C ASN A 108 -2.24 -7.85 -17.73
N PRO A 109 -3.27 -8.52 -17.22
CA PRO A 109 -4.49 -7.89 -16.70
C PRO A 109 -4.30 -7.32 -15.29
N TRP A 110 -3.17 -6.69 -15.05
CA TRP A 110 -2.80 -6.10 -13.77
C TRP A 110 -2.95 -4.59 -13.81
N CYS A 111 -3.30 -4.03 -12.66
CA CYS A 111 -3.29 -2.59 -12.42
C CYS A 111 -2.68 -2.28 -11.05
N VAL A 112 -2.28 -1.04 -10.88
CA VAL A 112 -1.73 -0.52 -9.63
C VAL A 112 -2.64 0.59 -9.13
N LEU A 113 -3.25 0.37 -7.98
CA LEU A 113 -4.03 1.38 -7.27
C LEU A 113 -3.06 2.35 -6.63
N GLU A 114 -3.24 3.63 -6.86
CA GLU A 114 -2.48 4.71 -6.23
C GLU A 114 -3.34 5.30 -5.11
N ILE A 115 -2.87 5.15 -3.89
CA ILE A 115 -3.62 5.42 -2.68
C ILE A 115 -3.06 6.67 -2.01
N CYS A 116 -3.96 7.51 -1.52
CA CYS A 116 -3.62 8.71 -0.76
C CYS A 116 -2.72 8.37 0.44
N PRO A 117 -1.58 9.05 0.63
CA PRO A 117 -0.76 8.87 1.83
C PRO A 117 -1.50 9.16 3.13
N CYS A 118 -2.66 9.82 3.07
CA CYS A 118 -3.51 10.12 4.21
C CYS A 118 -3.93 8.87 5.02
N VAL A 119 -3.89 7.68 4.44
CA VAL A 119 -4.10 6.43 5.17
C VAL A 119 -3.09 6.21 6.30
N LEU A 120 -1.88 6.80 6.20
CA LEU A 120 -0.81 6.65 7.20
C LEU A 120 -1.10 7.35 8.52
N TRP A 121 -2.06 8.25 8.55
CA TRP A 121 -2.50 8.92 9.79
C TRP A 121 -3.97 8.76 10.10
N ASN A 122 -4.75 8.21 9.16
CA ASN A 122 -6.17 7.94 9.37
C ASN A 122 -6.45 6.54 9.93
N PHE A 123 -5.48 5.61 9.80
CA PHE A 123 -5.61 4.23 10.23
C PHE A 123 -4.45 3.79 11.11
N HIS A 124 -4.63 2.66 11.79
CA HIS A 124 -3.50 1.97 12.41
C HIS A 124 -2.60 1.36 11.33
N VAL A 125 -1.30 1.62 11.42
CA VAL A 125 -0.32 1.21 10.40
C VAL A 125 0.87 0.50 11.04
N ASN A 126 1.24 -0.63 10.45
CA ASN A 126 2.50 -1.33 10.67
C ASN A 126 3.43 -1.09 9.48
N TYR A 127 4.67 -0.74 9.77
CA TYR A 127 5.74 -0.54 8.79
C TYR A 127 6.72 -1.70 8.86
N PHE A 128 7.06 -2.25 7.70
CA PHE A 128 8.04 -3.31 7.55
C PHE A 128 9.19 -2.83 6.68
N ILE A 129 10.40 -2.84 7.23
CA ILE A 129 11.60 -2.34 6.54
C ILE A 129 12.04 -3.20 5.36
N ALA A 130 11.53 -4.42 5.26
CA ALA A 130 11.71 -5.38 4.19
C ALA A 130 10.44 -6.24 4.08
N ASN A 131 10.48 -7.35 3.34
CA ASN A 131 9.34 -8.26 3.19
C ASN A 131 8.81 -8.74 4.55
N ALA A 132 7.53 -8.51 4.81
CA ALA A 132 6.87 -8.81 6.08
C ALA A 132 6.83 -10.32 6.40
N SER A 133 6.92 -11.19 5.40
CA SER A 133 6.99 -12.64 5.60
C SER A 133 8.33 -13.14 6.13
N SER A 134 9.36 -12.29 6.16
CA SER A 134 10.67 -12.65 6.70
C SER A 134 10.62 -12.72 8.22
N SER A 135 11.05 -13.84 8.80
CA SER A 135 11.16 -14.00 10.26
C SER A 135 12.10 -13.00 10.95
N ARG A 136 12.99 -12.37 10.17
CA ARG A 136 13.95 -11.34 10.63
C ARG A 136 13.34 -9.95 10.73
N VAL A 137 12.15 -9.75 10.17
CA VAL A 137 11.48 -8.44 10.10
C VAL A 137 10.35 -8.41 11.11
N LYS A 138 10.32 -7.35 11.91
CA LYS A 138 9.25 -7.12 12.87
C LYS A 138 8.47 -5.87 12.49
N PRO A 139 7.16 -5.82 12.77
CA PRO A 139 6.37 -4.62 12.54
C PRO A 139 6.86 -3.47 13.43
N LEU A 140 6.96 -2.30 12.86
CA LEU A 140 7.21 -1.04 13.53
C LEU A 140 5.99 -0.16 13.37
N SER A 141 5.75 0.77 14.29
CA SER A 141 4.59 1.65 14.23
C SER A 141 4.96 3.12 14.40
N GLY A 142 4.03 4.01 14.04
CA GLY A 142 4.18 5.45 14.17
C GLY A 142 5.32 6.04 13.33
N LEU A 143 5.72 7.26 13.68
CA LEU A 143 6.78 7.98 12.94
C LEU A 143 8.12 7.23 12.94
N VAL A 144 8.45 6.54 14.02
CA VAL A 144 9.69 5.74 14.09
C VAL A 144 9.68 4.65 13.02
N GLY A 145 8.61 3.88 12.90
CA GLY A 145 8.48 2.85 11.88
C GLY A 145 8.56 3.41 10.46
N LEU A 146 7.88 4.54 10.22
CA LEU A 146 7.94 5.22 8.93
C LEU A 146 9.36 5.68 8.59
N ARG A 147 10.11 6.23 9.55
CA ARG A 147 11.51 6.65 9.34
C ARG A 147 12.44 5.48 9.03
N GLU A 148 12.28 4.36 9.73
CA GLU A 148 13.11 3.17 9.53
C GLU A 148 12.96 2.57 8.12
N MET A 149 11.83 2.74 7.46
CA MET A 149 11.67 2.34 6.06
C MET A 149 12.65 3.03 5.11
N PHE A 150 13.18 4.19 5.50
CA PHE A 150 14.14 5.01 4.73
C PHE A 150 15.56 4.95 5.28
N ALA A 151 15.83 4.07 6.24
CA ALA A 151 17.17 3.92 6.82
C ALA A 151 18.21 3.56 5.76
N SER A 152 19.44 4.01 5.94
CA SER A 152 20.56 3.73 5.04
C SER A 152 20.98 2.26 5.08
N LYS A 153 20.72 1.59 6.19
CA LYS A 153 20.98 0.16 6.38
C LYS A 153 19.68 -0.56 6.74
N VAL A 154 19.40 -1.62 6.02
CA VAL A 154 18.23 -2.47 6.25
C VAL A 154 18.69 -3.91 6.42
N LEU A 155 18.52 -4.47 7.62
CA LEU A 155 19.10 -5.75 8.04
C LEU A 155 20.63 -5.72 7.89
N ASP A 156 21.19 -6.63 7.08
CA ASP A 156 22.63 -6.69 6.78
C ASP A 156 23.02 -5.95 5.49
N TRP A 157 22.06 -5.30 4.85
CA TRP A 157 22.26 -4.64 3.57
C TRP A 157 22.42 -3.13 3.75
N GLU A 158 23.55 -2.61 3.34
CA GLU A 158 23.73 -1.18 3.15
C GLU A 158 23.15 -0.76 1.80
N ARG A 159 22.45 0.37 1.79
CA ARG A 159 22.00 0.96 0.52
C ARG A 159 23.23 1.43 -0.25
N LYS A 160 23.18 1.22 -1.56
CA LYS A 160 24.25 1.73 -2.43
C LYS A 160 24.30 3.25 -2.34
N SER A 161 25.49 3.81 -2.31
CA SER A 161 25.74 5.25 -2.15
C SER A 161 25.09 6.13 -3.23
N ASN A 162 24.78 5.56 -4.39
CA ASN A 162 24.10 6.25 -5.49
C ASN A 162 22.56 6.18 -5.42
N GLU A 163 22.00 5.40 -4.50
CA GLU A 163 20.56 5.42 -4.25
C GLU A 163 20.23 6.72 -3.51
N LYS A 164 19.30 7.51 -4.06
CA LYS A 164 18.81 8.71 -3.39
C LYS A 164 18.09 8.32 -2.10
N PRO A 165 18.73 8.37 -0.93
CA PRO A 165 18.20 7.76 0.30
C PRO A 165 16.93 8.45 0.82
N TYR A 166 16.59 9.62 0.28
CA TYR A 166 15.44 10.42 0.69
C TYR A 166 14.18 10.19 -0.15
N LEU A 167 14.25 9.46 -1.25
CA LEU A 167 13.10 9.25 -2.14
C LEU A 167 12.57 7.82 -2.18
N THR A 168 13.33 6.83 -1.70
CA THR A 168 12.97 5.43 -1.86
C THR A 168 13.10 4.64 -0.58
N THR A 169 12.15 3.77 -0.34
CA THR A 169 12.26 2.68 0.63
C THR A 169 13.08 1.52 0.05
N ASN A 170 13.40 0.52 0.86
CA ASN A 170 13.81 -0.77 0.35
C ASN A 170 12.72 -1.30 -0.61
N ARG A 171 13.12 -1.97 -1.69
CA ARG A 171 12.22 -2.52 -2.72
C ARG A 171 11.21 -3.54 -2.20
N GLN A 172 11.49 -4.13 -1.04
CA GLN A 172 10.64 -5.11 -0.37
C GLN A 172 9.97 -4.56 0.90
N ALA A 173 10.14 -3.26 1.17
CA ALA A 173 9.49 -2.62 2.32
C ALA A 173 7.97 -2.55 2.10
N GLU A 174 7.22 -2.81 3.16
CA GLU A 174 5.78 -2.90 3.11
C GLU A 174 5.12 -2.02 4.18
N VAL A 175 3.94 -1.52 3.86
CA VAL A 175 3.07 -0.77 4.75
C VAL A 175 1.78 -1.56 4.90
N HIS A 176 1.48 -2.01 6.10
CA HIS A 176 0.24 -2.73 6.36
C HIS A 176 -0.72 -1.82 7.11
N VAL A 177 -1.87 -1.58 6.49
CA VAL A 177 -2.95 -0.74 7.03
C VAL A 177 -4.03 -1.65 7.62
N LEU A 178 -4.45 -1.36 8.84
CA LEU A 178 -5.58 -2.02 9.53
C LEU A 178 -6.81 -1.12 9.43
N PRO A 179 -7.73 -1.37 8.51
CA PRO A 179 -9.00 -0.66 8.46
C PRO A 179 -9.93 -1.16 9.58
N ASP A 180 -10.74 -0.26 10.17
CA ASP A 180 -11.61 -0.57 11.31
C ASP A 180 -12.63 -1.68 11.02
N ASP A 181 -13.17 -1.71 9.79
CA ASP A 181 -14.16 -2.69 9.33
C ASP A 181 -13.60 -3.71 8.32
N GLY A 182 -12.27 -3.84 8.24
CA GLY A 182 -11.59 -4.73 7.28
C GLY A 182 -11.63 -4.23 5.83
N ARG A 183 -11.97 -2.95 5.62
CA ARG A 183 -12.19 -2.33 4.33
C ARG A 183 -11.53 -0.96 4.24
N LEU A 184 -10.71 -0.74 3.21
CA LEU A 184 -10.24 0.60 2.84
C LEU A 184 -11.21 1.17 1.78
N PRO A 185 -11.96 2.24 2.08
CA PRO A 185 -12.89 2.85 1.15
C PRO A 185 -12.22 3.28 -0.17
N SER A 186 -12.98 3.22 -1.27
CA SER A 186 -12.50 3.65 -2.60
C SER A 186 -12.10 5.13 -2.66
N ASP A 187 -12.62 5.97 -1.78
CA ASP A 187 -12.29 7.40 -1.66
C ASP A 187 -10.80 7.66 -1.35
N TYR A 188 -10.10 6.64 -0.84
CA TYR A 188 -8.64 6.70 -0.64
C TYR A 188 -7.85 6.38 -1.91
N ILE A 189 -8.49 5.92 -2.98
CA ILE A 189 -7.85 5.63 -4.27
C ILE A 189 -7.84 6.91 -5.09
N ALA A 190 -6.66 7.48 -5.28
CA ALA A 190 -6.48 8.74 -6.01
C ALA A 190 -6.46 8.54 -7.53
N SER A 191 -5.88 7.42 -7.99
CA SER A 191 -5.79 7.07 -9.40
C SER A 191 -5.44 5.60 -9.59
N ILE A 192 -5.54 5.10 -10.82
CA ILE A 192 -5.18 3.73 -11.17
C ILE A 192 -4.24 3.75 -12.37
N ALA A 193 -3.09 3.09 -12.22
CA ALA A 193 -2.09 2.95 -13.26
C ALA A 193 -2.23 1.60 -13.99
N PHE A 194 -2.09 1.64 -15.31
CA PHE A 194 -2.10 0.48 -16.21
C PHE A 194 -0.78 0.41 -16.98
N LEU A 195 -0.44 -0.80 -17.46
CA LEU A 195 0.77 -1.02 -18.23
C LEU A 195 0.75 -0.31 -19.59
N ASN A 196 -0.42 -0.29 -20.24
CA ASN A 196 -0.60 0.20 -21.61
C ASN A 196 -2.03 0.74 -21.85
N ASP A 197 -2.22 1.38 -23.00
CA ASP A 197 -3.51 1.97 -23.40
C ASP A 197 -4.62 0.93 -23.58
N PHE A 198 -4.30 -0.29 -24.02
CA PHE A 198 -5.29 -1.35 -24.16
C PHE A 198 -5.96 -1.66 -22.80
N ASN A 199 -5.16 -1.85 -21.76
CA ASN A 199 -5.69 -2.13 -20.41
C ASN A 199 -6.43 -0.93 -19.83
N LEU A 200 -5.98 0.29 -20.07
CA LEU A 200 -6.66 1.50 -19.66
C LEU A 200 -8.03 1.61 -20.35
N THR A 201 -8.07 1.49 -21.67
CA THR A 201 -9.30 1.59 -22.49
C THR A 201 -10.32 0.53 -22.08
N ALA A 202 -9.88 -0.71 -21.83
CA ALA A 202 -10.75 -1.81 -21.39
C ALA A 202 -11.45 -1.53 -20.04
N ASN A 203 -10.94 -0.60 -19.24
CA ASN A 203 -11.51 -0.25 -17.93
C ASN A 203 -12.09 1.18 -17.88
N SER A 204 -12.06 1.95 -18.96
CA SER A 204 -12.41 3.37 -18.97
C SER A 204 -13.82 3.65 -18.45
N LEU A 205 -14.84 2.91 -18.92
CA LEU A 205 -16.23 3.09 -18.47
C LEU A 205 -16.39 2.89 -16.96
N LEU A 206 -15.68 1.94 -16.39
CA LEU A 206 -15.71 1.68 -14.95
C LEU A 206 -15.05 2.81 -14.17
N LEU A 207 -13.93 3.32 -14.67
CA LEU A 207 -13.19 4.44 -14.06
C LEU A 207 -14.00 5.72 -14.10
N ASP A 208 -14.61 6.03 -15.25
CA ASP A 208 -15.49 7.20 -15.44
C ASP A 208 -16.69 7.14 -14.48
N ALA A 209 -17.32 5.98 -14.39
CA ALA A 209 -18.46 5.76 -13.47
C ALA A 209 -18.07 5.95 -12.00
N ALA A 210 -16.83 5.60 -11.65
CA ALA A 210 -16.30 5.77 -10.29
C ALA A 210 -15.70 7.17 -10.04
N GLY A 211 -15.54 8.00 -11.07
CA GLY A 211 -14.89 9.31 -10.98
C GLY A 211 -13.40 9.22 -10.67
N ILE A 212 -12.75 8.11 -11.03
CA ILE A 212 -11.35 7.85 -10.72
C ILE A 212 -10.48 7.98 -11.98
N MET A 213 -9.38 8.71 -11.86
CA MET A 213 -8.43 8.88 -12.95
C MET A 213 -7.68 7.59 -13.25
N GLY A 214 -7.79 7.11 -14.50
CA GLY A 214 -6.92 6.08 -15.05
C GLY A 214 -5.77 6.68 -15.85
N ARG A 215 -4.59 6.03 -15.83
CA ARG A 215 -3.46 6.46 -16.65
C ARG A 215 -2.57 5.30 -17.05
N VAL A 216 -1.84 5.46 -18.13
CA VAL A 216 -0.75 4.56 -18.50
C VAL A 216 0.50 4.98 -17.74
N ASP A 217 1.05 4.06 -16.96
CA ASP A 217 2.29 4.29 -16.23
C ASP A 217 3.10 2.99 -16.18
N PRO A 218 3.84 2.66 -17.26
CA PRO A 218 4.61 1.42 -17.36
C PRO A 218 5.72 1.33 -16.31
N TRP A 219 6.01 2.41 -15.62
CA TRP A 219 7.04 2.51 -14.61
C TRP A 219 6.82 1.55 -13.43
N HIS A 220 5.61 1.23 -13.07
CA HIS A 220 5.32 0.25 -12.02
C HIS A 220 5.74 -1.18 -12.39
N TRP A 221 5.92 -1.47 -13.68
CA TRP A 221 6.30 -2.78 -14.22
C TRP A 221 7.78 -2.92 -14.53
N HIS A 222 8.58 -1.86 -14.39
CA HIS A 222 9.98 -1.88 -14.78
C HIS A 222 10.92 -2.19 -13.59
N PRO A 223 11.97 -3.03 -13.78
CA PRO A 223 12.89 -3.40 -12.70
C PRO A 223 13.84 -2.28 -12.25
N ASP A 224 14.18 -1.36 -13.17
CA ASP A 224 15.31 -0.45 -13.02
C ASP A 224 14.94 0.94 -12.51
N PHE A 225 13.97 1.02 -11.59
CA PHE A 225 13.65 2.28 -10.96
C PHE A 225 14.52 2.51 -9.74
N ARG A 226 15.56 3.22 -10.01
CA ARG A 226 16.49 3.83 -9.05
C ARG A 226 16.19 5.31 -8.90
#